data_b82aed8200ca4fe2995a6e0a820da222
#
_entry.id   b82aed8200ca4fe2995a6e0a820da222
#
_cell.length_a   1.000
_cell.length_b   1.000
_cell.length_c   1.000
_cell.angle_alpha   90.00
_cell.angle_beta   90.00
_cell.angle_gamma   90.00
#
_symmetry.space_group_name_H-M   'P 1'
#
loop_
_entity.id
_entity.type
_entity.pdbx_description
1 polymer ?
#
loop_
_entity_poly.entity_id
_entity_poly.type
_entity_poly.pdbx_seq_one_letter_code
_entity_poly.pdbx_strand_id
1 'polypeptide(L)'
;EYLTSGGIPIEDARNYHLAGCVDPAIPGKASFLAGNFFVVPKVLEVLLNDGVDPHTGLEAYSFKPPIEGIETFEEFYKAFESALSHFIGLWHEHSFLSGRPKDYYDAVEILETVLVHDGIKVGKPLSRRKPVPPNDFRAAMVPVGAINVADSLAAVRMLVFDEKKLSMKALKQALAANWEGHENIRRMCLQAPKYGNDIKYVDSIARELYRFLIDEEAKYCTFGRPEHGRIRGIGGASISSMFAGGAIIGATPDGRYAGTTLADGTASPAQGRDTHGPTAMLRSAAKIDQSSCASTLLNVKLHPTSLASREDLKKLGSLIKAYAAMGGKWIQFNVVEKKQLLEAQRFPERYRDLIVRVAGYSAYFVDLNKGVQDDVVRRTEVSI
;
A
#
# COMPACT_ATOMS: atom_id res chain seq x y z
N GLU A 1 4.81 -16.90 11.55
CA GLU A 1 6.15 -16.80 10.97
C GLU A 1 6.74 -15.42 11.18
N TYR A 2 6.13 -14.32 10.70
CA TYR A 2 6.63 -12.95 10.90
C TYR A 2 6.91 -12.61 12.37
N LEU A 3 5.96 -12.91 13.28
CA LEU A 3 6.12 -12.65 14.71
C LEU A 3 7.27 -13.48 15.32
N THR A 4 7.37 -14.74 14.96
CA THR A 4 8.40 -15.65 15.49
C THR A 4 9.78 -15.39 14.89
N SER A 5 9.88 -14.96 13.63
CA SER A 5 11.15 -14.52 13.04
C SER A 5 11.69 -13.29 13.73
N GLY A 6 10.81 -12.47 14.30
CA GLY A 6 11.15 -11.34 15.15
C GLY A 6 11.51 -11.68 16.59
N GLY A 7 11.60 -12.96 16.95
CA GLY A 7 11.97 -13.40 18.30
C GLY A 7 10.82 -13.45 19.30
N ILE A 8 9.54 -13.29 18.85
CA ILE A 8 8.40 -13.48 19.75
C ILE A 8 8.23 -14.97 20.04
N PRO A 9 8.13 -15.36 21.33
CA PRO A 9 7.81 -16.72 21.71
C PRO A 9 6.53 -17.22 21.01
N ILE A 10 6.53 -18.51 20.64
CA ILE A 10 5.41 -19.08 19.88
C ILE A 10 4.06 -18.99 20.62
N GLU A 11 4.09 -19.07 21.95
CA GLU A 11 2.93 -18.94 22.83
C GLU A 11 2.30 -17.55 22.70
N ASP A 12 3.13 -16.52 22.71
CA ASP A 12 2.70 -15.13 22.52
C ASP A 12 2.25 -14.89 21.08
N ALA A 13 3.00 -15.40 20.12
CA ALA A 13 2.67 -15.26 18.70
C ALA A 13 1.33 -15.93 18.33
N ARG A 14 0.95 -17.02 19.02
CA ARG A 14 -0.37 -17.64 18.84
C ARG A 14 -1.52 -16.86 19.46
N ASN A 15 -1.22 -16.00 20.41
CA ASN A 15 -2.20 -15.15 21.10
C ASN A 15 -2.23 -13.73 20.53
N TYR A 16 -1.82 -13.54 19.27
CA TYR A 16 -1.86 -12.23 18.62
C TYR A 16 -3.29 -11.77 18.37
N HIS A 17 -3.46 -10.47 18.31
CA HIS A 17 -4.67 -9.82 17.78
C HIS A 17 -4.30 -8.80 16.70
N LEU A 18 -5.30 -8.32 15.99
CA LEU A 18 -5.15 -7.23 15.04
C LEU A 18 -5.41 -5.91 15.75
N ALA A 19 -4.39 -5.07 15.82
CA ALA A 19 -4.50 -3.72 16.32
C ALA A 19 -4.73 -2.75 15.15
N GLY A 20 -5.59 -1.76 15.34
CA GLY A 20 -5.92 -0.83 14.26
C GLY A 20 -6.53 -1.56 13.05
N CYS A 21 -5.89 -1.46 11.90
CA CYS A 21 -6.43 -1.98 10.64
C CYS A 21 -6.03 -3.44 10.38
N VAL A 22 -4.72 -3.73 10.36
CA VAL A 22 -4.18 -5.04 9.95
C VAL A 22 -2.88 -5.39 10.67
N ASP A 23 -2.50 -4.66 11.72
CA ASP A 23 -1.21 -4.82 12.35
C ASP A 23 -1.27 -5.86 13.45
N PRO A 24 -0.36 -6.86 13.45
CA PRO A 24 -0.35 -7.87 14.50
C PRO A 24 0.20 -7.27 15.79
N ALA A 25 -0.50 -7.46 16.89
CA ALA A 25 -0.07 -7.04 18.22
C ALA A 25 -0.24 -8.18 19.23
N ILE A 26 0.54 -8.12 20.32
CA ILE A 26 0.46 -9.10 21.40
C ILE A 26 -0.22 -8.41 22.60
N PRO A 27 -1.37 -8.93 23.08
CA PRO A 27 -2.12 -8.32 24.17
C PRO A 27 -1.23 -8.02 25.38
N GLY A 28 -1.20 -6.76 25.79
CA GLY A 28 -0.47 -6.28 26.96
C GLY A 28 1.06 -6.34 26.89
N LYS A 29 1.66 -6.85 25.80
CA LYS A 29 3.12 -6.99 25.68
C LYS A 29 3.74 -6.17 24.58
N ALA A 30 3.11 -6.07 23.42
CA ALA A 30 3.59 -5.29 22.29
C ALA A 30 2.58 -4.24 21.92
N SER A 31 3.02 -2.98 21.87
CA SER A 31 2.21 -1.88 21.37
C SER A 31 2.29 -1.82 19.86
N PHE A 32 1.17 -1.52 19.25
CA PHE A 32 1.08 -1.09 17.88
C PHE A 32 1.39 0.41 17.81
N LEU A 33 2.31 0.78 16.95
CA LEU A 33 2.48 2.17 16.53
C LEU A 33 2.21 2.21 15.02
N ALA A 34 1.23 3.01 14.63
CA ALA A 34 0.90 3.20 13.22
C ALA A 34 2.13 3.66 12.45
N GLY A 35 2.40 2.98 11.33
CA GLY A 35 3.44 3.40 10.41
C GLY A 35 3.11 4.73 9.75
N ASN A 36 4.13 5.43 9.27
CA ASN A 36 3.95 6.63 8.46
C ASN A 36 3.74 6.25 6.99
N PHE A 37 2.92 7.02 6.30
CA PHE A 37 2.64 6.80 4.89
C PHE A 37 3.79 7.30 4.01
N PHE A 38 4.20 6.47 3.05
CA PHE A 38 5.16 6.81 2.01
C PHE A 38 4.49 6.66 0.65
N VAL A 39 4.34 7.76 -0.07
CA VAL A 39 3.60 7.79 -1.35
C VAL A 39 4.56 7.43 -2.49
N VAL A 40 4.67 6.15 -2.81
CA VAL A 40 5.64 5.61 -3.78
C VAL A 40 5.52 6.24 -5.17
N PRO A 41 4.30 6.51 -5.72
CA PRO A 41 4.16 7.16 -7.03
C PRO A 41 4.79 8.57 -7.12
N LYS A 42 4.92 9.29 -5.99
CA LYS A 42 5.59 10.60 -6.00
C LYS A 42 7.06 10.48 -6.42
N VAL A 43 7.73 9.43 -6.00
CA VAL A 43 9.13 9.18 -6.40
C VAL A 43 9.25 8.95 -7.90
N LEU A 44 8.33 8.15 -8.47
CA LEU A 44 8.31 7.93 -9.93
C LEU A 44 7.97 9.22 -10.68
N GLU A 45 7.05 10.03 -10.17
CA GLU A 45 6.70 11.33 -10.76
C GLU A 45 7.89 12.28 -10.78
N VAL A 46 8.60 12.42 -9.67
CA VAL A 46 9.81 13.25 -9.59
C VAL A 46 10.90 12.75 -10.54
N LEU A 47 11.14 11.43 -10.60
CA LEU A 47 12.10 10.85 -11.53
C LEU A 47 11.75 11.13 -12.99
N LEU A 48 10.48 10.94 -13.38
CA LEU A 48 10.02 11.22 -14.75
C LEU A 48 10.11 12.71 -15.12
N ASN A 49 10.21 13.60 -14.12
CA ASN A 49 10.43 15.04 -14.29
C ASN A 49 11.88 15.45 -13.99
N ASP A 50 12.84 14.54 -14.25
CA ASP A 50 14.27 14.79 -14.13
C ASP A 50 14.70 15.30 -12.73
N GLY A 51 14.02 14.84 -11.70
CA GLY A 51 14.29 15.17 -10.29
C GLY A 51 13.50 16.36 -9.75
N VAL A 52 12.68 17.01 -10.55
CA VAL A 52 11.85 18.16 -10.15
C VAL A 52 10.45 17.66 -9.75
N ASP A 53 9.96 18.11 -8.61
CA ASP A 53 8.55 17.90 -8.24
C ASP A 53 7.65 18.86 -9.05
N PRO A 54 6.78 18.37 -9.95
CA PRO A 54 5.98 19.24 -10.80
C PRO A 54 4.92 20.04 -10.03
N HIS A 55 4.59 19.64 -8.80
CA HIS A 55 3.63 20.37 -7.98
C HIS A 55 4.23 21.61 -7.31
N THR A 56 5.47 21.52 -6.85
CA THR A 56 6.16 22.62 -6.14
C THR A 56 7.17 23.35 -7.00
N GLY A 57 7.62 22.75 -8.10
CA GLY A 57 8.70 23.27 -8.95
C GLY A 57 10.09 23.15 -8.32
N LEU A 58 10.22 22.48 -7.17
CA LEU A 58 11.49 22.30 -6.48
C LEU A 58 12.26 21.09 -7.02
N GLU A 59 13.59 21.24 -7.16
CA GLU A 59 14.47 20.09 -7.38
C GLU A 59 14.52 19.27 -6.08
N ALA A 60 13.87 18.11 -6.12
CA ALA A 60 13.77 17.20 -4.97
C ALA A 60 14.79 16.06 -5.03
N TYR A 61 15.36 15.79 -6.21
CA TYR A 61 16.35 14.75 -6.43
C TYR A 61 17.25 15.12 -7.61
N SER A 62 18.57 15.19 -7.41
CA SER A 62 19.51 15.47 -8.50
C SER A 62 19.69 14.21 -9.37
N PHE A 63 19.19 14.24 -10.60
CA PHE A 63 19.24 13.12 -11.53
C PHE A 63 19.95 13.49 -12.83
N LYS A 64 20.95 12.70 -13.21
CA LYS A 64 21.69 12.85 -14.49
C LYS A 64 22.09 11.46 -15.01
N PRO A 65 22.01 11.19 -16.32
CA PRO A 65 21.50 12.07 -17.40
C PRO A 65 19.98 12.26 -17.33
N PRO A 66 19.42 13.16 -18.16
CA PRO A 66 17.96 13.30 -18.28
C PRO A 66 17.29 11.98 -18.61
N ILE A 67 16.08 11.76 -18.05
CA ILE A 67 15.36 10.48 -18.17
C ILE A 67 15.09 10.07 -19.63
N GLU A 68 14.99 11.03 -20.53
CA GLU A 68 14.81 10.83 -21.97
C GLU A 68 16.05 10.20 -22.66
N GLY A 69 17.23 10.28 -22.04
CA GLY A 69 18.47 9.71 -22.53
C GLY A 69 18.72 8.26 -22.10
N ILE A 70 17.84 7.67 -21.31
CA ILE A 70 17.94 6.27 -20.89
C ILE A 70 17.50 5.36 -22.01
N GLU A 71 18.33 4.36 -22.35
CA GLU A 71 18.10 3.47 -23.50
C GLU A 71 17.47 2.12 -23.13
N THR A 72 17.63 1.68 -21.87
CA THR A 72 17.15 0.36 -21.41
C THR A 72 16.22 0.46 -20.20
N PHE A 73 15.31 -0.50 -20.06
CA PHE A 73 14.46 -0.57 -18.88
C PHE A 73 15.25 -0.84 -17.60
N GLU A 74 16.31 -1.61 -17.69
CA GLU A 74 17.20 -1.94 -16.58
C GLU A 74 17.88 -0.68 -16.01
N GLU A 75 18.34 0.24 -16.85
CA GLU A 75 18.89 1.53 -16.44
C GLU A 75 17.81 2.42 -15.82
N PHE A 76 16.62 2.47 -16.44
CA PHE A 76 15.48 3.20 -15.90
C PHE A 76 15.06 2.68 -14.51
N TYR A 77 15.00 1.36 -14.36
CA TYR A 77 14.62 0.74 -13.10
C TYR A 77 15.66 1.00 -12.00
N LYS A 78 16.96 0.93 -12.32
CA LYS A 78 18.04 1.29 -11.39
C LYS A 78 17.99 2.77 -10.97
N ALA A 79 17.68 3.67 -11.90
CA ALA A 79 17.48 5.09 -11.58
C ALA A 79 16.30 5.27 -10.61
N PHE A 80 15.21 4.53 -10.82
CA PHE A 80 14.07 4.54 -9.92
C PHE A 80 14.41 3.96 -8.54
N GLU A 81 15.13 2.86 -8.45
CA GLU A 81 15.63 2.29 -7.18
C GLU A 81 16.52 3.28 -6.43
N SER A 82 17.42 3.97 -7.14
CA SER A 82 18.28 5.01 -6.54
C SER A 82 17.48 6.17 -5.98
N ALA A 83 16.45 6.64 -6.70
CA ALA A 83 15.56 7.68 -6.22
C ALA A 83 14.75 7.19 -5.00
N LEU A 84 14.25 5.94 -5.02
CA LEU A 84 13.57 5.33 -3.87
C LEU A 84 14.46 5.30 -2.64
N SER A 85 15.71 4.83 -2.75
CA SER A 85 16.66 4.79 -1.64
C SER A 85 16.88 6.19 -1.05
N HIS A 86 17.04 7.20 -1.90
CA HIS A 86 17.22 8.58 -1.46
C HIS A 86 16.00 9.07 -0.65
N PHE A 87 14.78 8.92 -1.20
CA PHE A 87 13.58 9.41 -0.52
C PHE A 87 13.21 8.61 0.72
N ILE A 88 13.48 7.31 0.76
CA ILE A 88 13.32 6.47 1.96
C ILE A 88 14.29 6.95 3.05
N GLY A 89 15.54 7.27 2.70
CA GLY A 89 16.51 7.86 3.63
C GLY A 89 16.02 9.18 4.25
N LEU A 90 15.58 10.11 3.42
CA LEU A 90 15.00 11.39 3.88
C LEU A 90 13.75 11.19 4.74
N TRP A 91 12.89 10.22 4.38
CA TRP A 91 11.71 9.89 5.16
C TRP A 91 12.06 9.37 6.56
N HIS A 92 13.10 8.54 6.68
CA HIS A 92 13.61 8.09 7.97
C HIS A 92 14.22 9.22 8.79
N GLU A 93 15.02 10.08 8.19
CA GLU A 93 15.56 11.28 8.85
C GLU A 93 14.45 12.17 9.39
N HIS A 94 13.45 12.47 8.56
CA HIS A 94 12.29 13.26 8.96
C HIS A 94 11.53 12.60 10.11
N SER A 95 11.27 11.29 10.02
CA SER A 95 10.57 10.53 11.05
C SER A 95 11.35 10.52 12.38
N PHE A 96 12.68 10.44 12.31
CA PHE A 96 13.55 10.52 13.47
C PHE A 96 13.54 11.92 14.09
N LEU A 97 13.70 12.97 13.29
CA LEU A 97 13.70 14.35 13.76
C LEU A 97 12.33 14.76 14.32
N SER A 98 11.24 14.38 13.68
CA SER A 98 9.88 14.66 14.15
C SER A 98 9.49 13.88 15.40
N GLY A 99 10.17 12.77 15.70
CA GLY A 99 9.98 12.00 16.93
C GLY A 99 10.65 12.63 18.16
N ARG A 100 11.66 13.48 17.97
CA ARG A 100 12.39 14.12 19.09
C ARG A 100 11.52 15.01 20.00
N PRO A 101 10.59 15.84 19.49
CA PRO A 101 9.71 16.63 20.34
C PRO A 101 8.80 15.80 21.22
N LYS A 102 8.49 14.53 20.84
CA LYS A 102 7.67 13.63 21.68
C LYS A 102 8.35 13.30 23.01
N ASP A 103 9.68 13.42 23.08
CA ASP A 103 10.42 13.26 24.34
C ASP A 103 10.05 14.33 25.39
N TYR A 104 9.42 15.42 24.98
CA TYR A 104 8.96 16.49 25.86
C TYR A 104 7.52 16.26 26.42
N TYR A 105 6.73 15.38 25.79
CA TYR A 105 5.34 15.12 26.12
C TYR A 105 5.11 13.74 26.74
N ASP A 106 5.92 13.35 27.71
CA ASP A 106 5.79 12.08 28.45
C ASP A 106 4.40 11.85 29.09
N ALA A 107 3.63 12.92 29.27
CA ALA A 107 2.32 12.87 29.89
C ALA A 107 1.23 12.21 29.03
N VAL A 108 1.41 12.15 27.70
CA VAL A 108 0.36 11.69 26.77
C VAL A 108 0.22 10.16 26.77
N GLU A 109 1.25 9.42 27.17
CA GLU A 109 1.27 7.95 27.11
C GLU A 109 1.00 7.25 28.45
N ILE A 110 0.55 7.99 29.48
CA ILE A 110 0.32 7.43 30.82
C ILE A 110 -0.72 6.30 30.76
N LEU A 111 -1.86 6.55 30.10
CA LEU A 111 -2.92 5.55 29.99
C LEU A 111 -2.46 4.30 29.26
N GLU A 112 -1.81 4.44 28.12
CA GLU A 112 -1.27 3.33 27.35
C GLU A 112 -0.21 2.57 28.15
N THR A 113 0.67 3.30 28.84
CA THR A 113 1.73 2.72 29.66
C THR A 113 1.19 1.88 30.80
N VAL A 114 0.13 2.28 31.49
CA VAL A 114 -0.45 1.51 32.61
C VAL A 114 -1.26 0.29 32.15
N LEU A 115 -1.69 0.27 30.88
CA LEU A 115 -2.46 -0.83 30.31
C LEU A 115 -1.57 -1.97 29.76
N VAL A 116 -0.26 -1.76 29.66
CA VAL A 116 0.66 -2.83 29.26
C VAL A 116 1.28 -3.54 30.46
N HIS A 117 1.67 -4.80 30.28
CA HIS A 117 2.32 -5.59 31.31
C HIS A 117 3.56 -4.85 31.84
N ASP A 118 3.75 -4.87 33.15
CA ASP A 118 4.83 -4.18 33.85
C ASP A 118 4.92 -2.67 33.65
N GLY A 119 3.91 -2.02 33.06
CA GLY A 119 3.90 -0.59 32.77
C GLY A 119 4.20 0.26 33.99
N ILE A 120 3.46 0.03 35.08
CA ILE A 120 3.65 0.73 36.36
C ILE A 120 4.98 0.36 37.00
N LYS A 121 5.37 -0.93 36.98
CA LYS A 121 6.61 -1.43 37.60
C LYS A 121 7.86 -0.86 36.93
N VAL A 122 7.85 -0.71 35.61
CA VAL A 122 8.99 -0.15 34.86
C VAL A 122 9.08 1.37 35.04
N GLY A 123 7.97 2.06 35.29
CA GLY A 123 7.94 3.50 35.57
C GLY A 123 8.46 4.39 34.44
N LYS A 124 8.36 3.92 33.18
CA LYS A 124 8.78 4.63 31.98
C LYS A 124 7.64 4.64 30.97
N PRO A 125 7.44 5.76 30.24
CA PRO A 125 6.47 5.83 29.14
C PRO A 125 6.72 4.73 28.11
N LEU A 126 5.66 4.26 27.46
CA LEU A 126 5.71 3.16 26.51
C LEU A 126 6.70 3.45 25.36
N SER A 127 6.75 4.68 24.89
CA SER A 127 7.71 5.15 23.86
C SER A 127 9.18 5.07 24.27
N ARG A 128 9.47 5.09 25.60
CA ARG A 128 10.82 5.02 26.16
C ARG A 128 11.20 3.65 26.72
N ARG A 129 10.30 2.68 26.60
CA ARG A 129 10.55 1.31 27.04
C ARG A 129 11.24 0.53 25.95
N LYS A 130 12.16 -0.37 26.37
CA LYS A 130 12.52 -1.47 25.48
C LYS A 130 11.28 -2.34 25.29
N PRO A 131 10.96 -2.71 24.06
CA PRO A 131 9.84 -3.66 23.82
C PRO A 131 10.04 -4.94 24.64
N VAL A 132 8.96 -5.52 25.15
CA VAL A 132 9.00 -6.76 25.89
C VAL A 132 8.15 -7.80 25.16
N PRO A 133 8.74 -8.89 24.75
CA PRO A 133 10.14 -9.21 24.50
C PRO A 133 10.75 -8.35 23.36
N PRO A 134 12.02 -8.45 22.99
CA PRO A 134 12.83 -7.39 22.36
C PRO A 134 12.34 -6.85 20.99
N ASN A 135 11.07 -6.70 20.79
CA ASN A 135 10.46 -6.47 19.49
C ASN A 135 9.64 -5.21 19.46
N ASP A 136 10.17 -4.22 18.77
CA ASP A 136 9.47 -3.02 18.39
C ASP A 136 8.68 -3.33 17.11
N PHE A 137 7.37 -3.60 17.23
CA PHE A 137 6.45 -3.75 16.09
C PHE A 137 6.07 -2.41 15.48
N ARG A 138 6.91 -1.42 15.52
CA ARG A 138 6.64 -0.17 14.82
C ARG A 138 6.60 -0.49 13.34
N ALA A 139 5.42 -0.52 12.78
CA ALA A 139 5.24 -0.53 11.35
C ALA A 139 5.97 0.71 10.81
N ALA A 140 7.02 0.51 10.08
CA ALA A 140 7.85 1.59 9.69
C ALA A 140 7.22 2.36 8.54
N MET A 141 7.01 1.74 7.40
CA MET A 141 6.59 2.40 6.19
C MET A 141 5.36 1.74 5.58
N VAL A 142 4.32 2.53 5.32
CA VAL A 142 3.15 2.10 4.55
C VAL A 142 3.34 2.55 3.10
N PRO A 143 3.66 1.64 2.15
CA PRO A 143 3.96 1.99 0.76
C PRO A 143 2.67 2.25 -0.04
N VAL A 144 2.13 3.46 0.08
CA VAL A 144 0.89 3.86 -0.59
C VAL A 144 1.10 3.94 -2.10
N GLY A 145 0.26 3.26 -2.88
CA GLY A 145 0.28 3.29 -4.34
C GLY A 145 1.43 2.51 -4.98
N ALA A 146 2.11 1.61 -4.26
CA ALA A 146 3.17 0.77 -4.84
C ALA A 146 2.66 -0.07 -6.02
N ILE A 147 1.42 -0.54 -5.99
CA ILE A 147 0.82 -1.27 -7.11
C ILE A 147 0.59 -0.37 -8.33
N ASN A 148 0.20 0.90 -8.15
CA ASN A 148 0.15 1.85 -9.28
C ASN A 148 1.53 2.04 -9.91
N VAL A 149 2.59 2.02 -9.11
CA VAL A 149 3.97 2.09 -9.62
C VAL A 149 4.33 0.83 -10.39
N ALA A 150 3.99 -0.35 -9.89
CA ALA A 150 4.24 -1.61 -10.63
C ALA A 150 3.52 -1.61 -12.00
N ASP A 151 2.25 -1.19 -12.03
CA ASP A 151 1.47 -1.04 -13.27
C ASP A 151 2.07 0.03 -14.20
N SER A 152 2.58 1.12 -13.63
CA SER A 152 3.25 2.20 -14.38
C SER A 152 4.57 1.72 -14.98
N LEU A 153 5.39 1.04 -14.20
CA LEU A 153 6.66 0.46 -14.66
C LEU A 153 6.43 -0.60 -15.75
N ALA A 154 5.37 -1.41 -15.64
CA ALA A 154 5.00 -2.36 -16.68
C ALA A 154 4.61 -1.65 -17.99
N ALA A 155 3.85 -0.56 -17.91
CA ALA A 155 3.49 0.22 -19.08
C ALA A 155 4.70 0.93 -19.71
N VAL A 156 5.57 1.54 -18.90
CA VAL A 156 6.81 2.16 -19.36
C VAL A 156 7.72 1.11 -20.03
N ARG A 157 7.96 -0.01 -19.38
CA ARG A 157 8.78 -1.10 -19.91
C ARG A 157 8.26 -1.57 -21.28
N MET A 158 6.97 -1.93 -21.33
CA MET A 158 6.36 -2.45 -22.56
C MET A 158 6.37 -1.44 -23.69
N LEU A 159 5.88 -0.21 -23.44
CA LEU A 159 5.60 0.75 -24.50
C LEU A 159 6.83 1.53 -24.93
N VAL A 160 7.74 1.85 -24.00
CA VAL A 160 8.91 2.68 -24.29
C VAL A 160 10.12 1.82 -24.66
N PHE A 161 10.40 0.76 -23.89
CA PHE A 161 11.65 0.00 -24.03
C PHE A 161 11.50 -1.26 -24.89
N ASP A 162 10.52 -2.13 -24.57
CA ASP A 162 10.39 -3.44 -25.25
C ASP A 162 9.82 -3.28 -26.67
N GLU A 163 8.67 -2.60 -26.80
CA GLU A 163 7.96 -2.46 -28.09
C GLU A 163 8.30 -1.18 -28.84
N LYS A 164 8.92 -0.20 -28.18
CA LYS A 164 9.31 1.11 -28.73
C LYS A 164 8.18 1.84 -29.47
N LYS A 165 6.94 1.64 -29.01
CA LYS A 165 5.74 2.28 -29.56
C LYS A 165 5.58 3.74 -29.11
N LEU A 166 6.27 4.13 -28.05
CA LEU A 166 6.18 5.43 -27.41
C LEU A 166 7.57 5.89 -26.98
N SER A 167 7.93 7.14 -27.28
CA SER A 167 9.15 7.73 -26.71
C SER A 167 8.90 8.19 -25.28
N MET A 168 9.95 8.20 -24.45
CA MET A 168 9.86 8.75 -23.07
C MET A 168 9.39 10.21 -23.10
N LYS A 169 9.86 11.00 -24.05
CA LYS A 169 9.43 12.40 -24.26
C LYS A 169 7.92 12.51 -24.49
N ALA A 170 7.37 11.67 -25.39
CA ALA A 170 5.92 11.70 -25.68
C ALA A 170 5.09 11.27 -24.46
N LEU A 171 5.58 10.27 -23.68
CA LEU A 171 4.94 9.87 -22.44
C LEU A 171 4.94 11.02 -21.41
N LYS A 172 6.08 11.70 -21.19
CA LYS A 172 6.18 12.85 -20.28
C LYS A 172 5.20 13.95 -20.66
N GLN A 173 5.10 14.29 -21.96
CA GLN A 173 4.16 15.28 -22.45
C GLN A 173 2.70 14.90 -22.18
N ALA A 174 2.34 13.64 -22.42
CA ALA A 174 0.99 13.15 -22.15
C ALA A 174 0.64 13.16 -20.66
N LEU A 175 1.59 12.83 -19.78
CA LEU A 175 1.42 12.90 -18.33
C LEU A 175 1.26 14.35 -17.86
N ALA A 176 2.10 15.26 -18.32
CA ALA A 176 2.03 16.69 -17.99
C ALA A 176 0.70 17.31 -18.42
N ALA A 177 0.16 16.88 -19.57
CA ALA A 177 -1.16 17.30 -20.07
C ALA A 177 -2.33 16.59 -19.37
N ASN A 178 -2.08 15.74 -18.34
CA ASN A 178 -3.11 14.91 -17.72
C ASN A 178 -3.95 14.15 -18.76
N TRP A 179 -3.29 13.67 -19.80
CA TRP A 179 -3.83 12.93 -20.94
C TRP A 179 -4.67 13.76 -21.94
N GLU A 180 -4.90 15.05 -21.71
CA GLU A 180 -5.66 15.92 -22.62
C GLU A 180 -4.93 16.00 -23.97
N GLY A 181 -5.65 15.65 -25.06
CA GLY A 181 -5.07 15.51 -26.40
C GLY A 181 -4.17 14.30 -26.61
N HIS A 182 -4.01 13.43 -25.60
CA HIS A 182 -3.18 12.23 -25.63
C HIS A 182 -3.94 10.96 -25.24
N GLU A 183 -5.24 10.91 -25.50
CA GLU A 183 -6.12 9.79 -25.10
C GLU A 183 -5.71 8.45 -25.71
N ASN A 184 -5.09 8.48 -26.89
CA ASN A 184 -4.49 7.31 -27.54
C ASN A 184 -3.33 6.73 -26.72
N ILE A 185 -2.42 7.57 -26.21
CA ILE A 185 -1.30 7.16 -25.33
C ILE A 185 -1.87 6.60 -24.03
N ARG A 186 -2.83 7.29 -23.42
CA ARG A 186 -3.50 6.79 -22.22
C ARG A 186 -4.11 5.41 -22.46
N ARG A 187 -4.77 5.19 -23.59
CA ARG A 187 -5.37 3.89 -23.95
C ARG A 187 -4.31 2.80 -24.03
N MET A 188 -3.16 3.07 -24.66
CA MET A 188 -2.03 2.15 -24.69
C MET A 188 -1.54 1.80 -23.28
N CYS A 189 -1.37 2.80 -22.42
CA CYS A 189 -1.01 2.64 -21.01
C CYS A 189 -2.03 1.79 -20.24
N LEU A 190 -3.32 1.99 -20.49
CA LEU A 190 -4.38 1.20 -19.88
C LEU A 190 -4.39 -0.27 -20.34
N GLN A 191 -3.99 -0.53 -21.58
CA GLN A 191 -3.94 -1.87 -22.18
C GLN A 191 -2.66 -2.65 -21.80
N ALA A 192 -1.63 -1.98 -21.31
CA ALA A 192 -0.44 -2.66 -20.79
C ALA A 192 -0.83 -3.61 -19.64
N PRO A 193 -0.06 -4.69 -19.39
CA PRO A 193 -0.34 -5.65 -18.33
C PRO A 193 -0.59 -4.97 -16.99
N LYS A 194 -1.61 -5.42 -16.27
CA LYS A 194 -2.01 -4.88 -14.97
C LYS A 194 -1.96 -5.97 -13.89
N TYR A 195 -1.46 -5.60 -12.73
CA TYR A 195 -1.45 -6.42 -11.55
C TYR A 195 -2.87 -6.84 -11.12
N GLY A 196 -2.98 -8.02 -10.52
CA GLY A 196 -4.27 -8.59 -10.12
C GLY A 196 -4.88 -9.53 -11.17
N ASN A 197 -4.17 -9.82 -12.27
CA ASN A 197 -4.63 -10.65 -13.38
C ASN A 197 -3.80 -11.93 -13.60
N ASP A 198 -2.92 -12.28 -12.65
CA ASP A 198 -1.97 -13.41 -12.73
C ASP A 198 -1.03 -13.34 -13.95
N ILE A 199 -0.65 -12.13 -14.35
CA ILE A 199 0.24 -11.89 -15.48
C ILE A 199 1.68 -11.76 -14.99
N LYS A 200 2.53 -12.73 -15.30
CA LYS A 200 3.93 -12.78 -14.85
C LYS A 200 4.71 -11.49 -15.13
N TYR A 201 4.45 -10.83 -16.25
CA TYR A 201 5.14 -9.62 -16.66
C TYR A 201 5.06 -8.50 -15.61
N VAL A 202 3.87 -8.13 -15.18
CA VAL A 202 3.65 -7.07 -14.17
C VAL A 202 3.81 -7.59 -12.75
N ASP A 203 3.41 -8.83 -12.47
CA ASP A 203 3.51 -9.42 -11.13
C ASP A 203 4.97 -9.59 -10.69
N SER A 204 5.91 -9.86 -11.64
CA SER A 204 7.34 -9.89 -11.30
C SER A 204 7.85 -8.50 -10.94
N ILE A 205 7.42 -7.45 -11.64
CA ILE A 205 7.78 -6.06 -11.31
C ILE A 205 7.24 -5.70 -9.91
N ALA A 206 5.99 -6.05 -9.61
CA ALA A 206 5.41 -5.81 -8.28
C ALA A 206 6.20 -6.54 -7.18
N ARG A 207 6.54 -7.82 -7.40
CA ARG A 207 7.34 -8.62 -6.46
C ARG A 207 8.72 -8.00 -6.23
N GLU A 208 9.42 -7.58 -7.29
CA GLU A 208 10.75 -6.97 -7.21
C GLU A 208 10.70 -5.62 -6.51
N LEU A 209 9.70 -4.79 -6.80
CA LEU A 209 9.49 -3.52 -6.10
C LEU A 209 9.28 -3.73 -4.60
N TYR A 210 8.41 -4.67 -4.22
CA TYR A 210 8.17 -4.97 -2.79
C TYR A 210 9.42 -5.51 -2.11
N ARG A 211 10.18 -6.40 -2.77
CA ARG A 211 11.45 -6.88 -2.25
C ARG A 211 12.43 -5.73 -2.02
N PHE A 212 12.56 -4.83 -3.01
CA PHE A 212 13.41 -3.65 -2.87
C PHE A 212 12.99 -2.77 -1.68
N LEU A 213 11.69 -2.49 -1.53
CA LEU A 213 11.18 -1.70 -0.41
C LEU A 213 11.46 -2.36 0.94
N ILE A 214 11.32 -3.69 1.04
CA ILE A 214 11.63 -4.47 2.25
C ILE A 214 13.13 -4.38 2.58
N ASP A 215 14.00 -4.63 1.58
CA ASP A 215 15.44 -4.63 1.74
C ASP A 215 15.97 -3.23 2.08
N GLU A 216 15.40 -2.18 1.47
CA GLU A 216 15.77 -0.80 1.74
C GLU A 216 15.35 -0.38 3.15
N GLU A 217 14.12 -0.68 3.55
CA GLU A 217 13.61 -0.40 4.89
C GLU A 217 14.44 -1.10 5.98
N ALA A 218 14.92 -2.31 5.71
CA ALA A 218 15.76 -3.07 6.65
C ALA A 218 17.07 -2.37 6.99
N LYS A 219 17.59 -1.48 6.14
CA LYS A 219 18.79 -0.68 6.42
C LYS A 219 18.58 0.31 7.56
N TYR A 220 17.37 0.74 7.80
CA TYR A 220 17.00 1.76 8.78
C TYR A 220 16.36 1.21 10.05
N CYS A 221 16.27 -0.11 10.21
CA CYS A 221 15.60 -0.74 11.34
C CYS A 221 16.16 -0.35 12.72
N THR A 222 17.42 0.12 12.78
CA THR A 222 18.06 0.62 14.00
C THR A 222 18.38 2.13 13.97
N PHE A 223 17.93 2.85 12.95
CA PHE A 223 18.28 4.24 12.74
C PHE A 223 17.87 5.13 13.93
N GLY A 224 18.86 5.76 14.55
CA GLY A 224 18.68 6.68 15.68
C GLY A 224 18.23 6.06 17.00
N ARG A 225 17.91 4.77 17.05
CA ARG A 225 17.46 4.04 18.25
C ARG A 225 17.89 2.57 18.20
N PRO A 226 19.19 2.25 18.25
CA PRO A 226 19.68 0.87 18.15
C PRO A 226 19.17 -0.05 19.27
N GLU A 227 18.72 0.52 20.39
CA GLU A 227 18.15 -0.19 21.53
C GLU A 227 16.73 -0.72 21.29
N HIS A 228 16.04 -0.27 20.25
CA HIS A 228 14.64 -0.61 19.99
C HIS A 228 14.40 -1.90 19.18
N GLY A 229 15.46 -2.66 18.85
CA GLY A 229 15.31 -3.94 18.16
C GLY A 229 15.18 -3.83 16.64
N ARG A 230 15.02 -5.00 15.97
CA ARG A 230 15.24 -5.14 14.53
C ARG A 230 13.98 -5.37 13.68
N ILE A 231 12.77 -5.32 14.25
CA ILE A 231 11.58 -5.61 13.43
C ILE A 231 10.93 -4.31 12.99
N ARG A 232 11.43 -3.84 11.89
CA ARG A 232 10.72 -2.91 11.02
C ARG A 232 10.45 -3.65 9.72
N GLY A 233 9.38 -3.31 9.09
CA GLY A 233 9.03 -3.83 7.78
C GLY A 233 8.07 -2.90 7.11
N ILE A 234 7.91 -3.05 5.83
CA ILE A 234 6.83 -2.38 5.14
C ILE A 234 5.52 -3.04 5.55
N GLY A 235 4.47 -2.26 5.64
CA GLY A 235 3.16 -2.83 5.94
C GLY A 235 2.14 -1.78 6.33
N GLY A 236 0.95 -2.26 6.65
CA GLY A 236 -0.18 -1.45 7.04
C GLY A 236 -1.29 -1.44 5.99
N ALA A 237 -2.38 -0.79 6.36
CA ALA A 237 -3.45 -0.46 5.45
C ALA A 237 -3.31 0.98 5.00
N SER A 238 -3.64 1.26 3.76
CA SER A 238 -3.61 2.63 3.24
C SER A 238 -4.65 3.54 3.93
N ILE A 239 -5.58 2.98 4.70
CA ILE A 239 -6.71 3.68 5.36
C ILE A 239 -7.44 4.56 4.35
N SER A 240 -7.26 5.88 4.42
CA SER A 240 -7.70 6.88 3.45
C SER A 240 -6.53 7.59 2.76
N SER A 241 -5.29 7.18 3.03
CA SER A 241 -4.08 7.81 2.47
C SER A 241 -3.96 7.62 0.95
N MET A 242 -4.57 6.57 0.38
CA MET A 242 -4.67 6.41 -1.07
C MET A 242 -5.45 7.57 -1.72
N PHE A 243 -6.42 8.15 -1.03
CA PHE A 243 -7.13 9.34 -1.50
C PHE A 243 -6.26 10.59 -1.38
N ALA A 244 -5.73 10.86 -0.18
CA ALA A 244 -4.86 12.03 0.07
C ALA A 244 -3.57 11.97 -0.77
N GLY A 245 -2.94 10.80 -0.85
CA GLY A 245 -1.76 10.59 -1.69
C GLY A 245 -2.06 10.76 -3.17
N GLY A 246 -3.21 10.27 -3.64
CA GLY A 246 -3.63 10.45 -5.03
C GLY A 246 -3.86 11.91 -5.41
N ALA A 247 -4.37 12.72 -4.47
CA ALA A 247 -4.67 14.13 -4.70
C ALA A 247 -3.43 14.99 -5.02
N ILE A 248 -2.25 14.59 -4.53
CA ILE A 248 -0.98 15.32 -4.72
C ILE A 248 -0.11 14.75 -5.85
N ILE A 249 -0.60 13.77 -6.60
CA ILE A 249 0.11 13.10 -7.70
C ILE A 249 -0.56 13.47 -9.03
N GLY A 250 0.24 13.85 -10.01
CA GLY A 250 -0.18 14.04 -11.40
C GLY A 250 -0.67 12.76 -12.06
N ALA A 251 -0.84 12.78 -13.37
CA ALA A 251 -1.15 11.59 -14.15
C ALA A 251 0.00 10.57 -14.06
N THR A 252 -0.31 9.27 -14.07
CA THR A 252 0.68 8.19 -13.93
C THR A 252 0.64 7.22 -15.11
N PRO A 253 1.78 6.60 -15.50
CA PRO A 253 1.88 5.74 -16.68
C PRO A 253 0.96 4.50 -16.67
N ASP A 254 0.37 4.12 -15.54
CA ASP A 254 -0.69 3.09 -15.46
C ASP A 254 -2.02 3.53 -16.11
N GLY A 255 -2.12 4.80 -16.57
CA GLY A 255 -3.29 5.40 -17.20
C GLY A 255 -4.21 6.13 -16.22
N ARG A 256 -3.76 6.39 -14.97
CA ARG A 256 -4.49 7.16 -13.95
C ARG A 256 -4.47 8.65 -14.27
N TYR A 257 -5.57 9.35 -14.05
CA TYR A 257 -5.64 10.81 -14.10
C TYR A 257 -5.02 11.45 -12.85
N ALA A 258 -4.50 12.66 -13.02
CA ALA A 258 -4.04 13.48 -11.89
C ALA A 258 -5.13 13.63 -10.82
N GLY A 259 -4.74 13.66 -9.56
CA GLY A 259 -5.64 13.89 -8.44
C GLY A 259 -6.58 12.72 -8.09
N THR A 260 -6.62 11.65 -8.89
CA THR A 260 -7.48 10.50 -8.58
C THR A 260 -6.86 9.54 -7.58
N THR A 261 -7.70 8.76 -6.91
CA THR A 261 -7.30 7.81 -5.85
C THR A 261 -6.29 6.77 -6.35
N LEU A 262 -5.30 6.45 -5.54
CA LEU A 262 -4.35 5.35 -5.75
C LEU A 262 -4.98 4.00 -5.39
N ALA A 263 -4.30 2.89 -5.68
CA ALA A 263 -4.72 1.56 -5.28
C ALA A 263 -4.92 1.49 -3.76
N ASP A 264 -5.98 0.86 -3.33
CA ASP A 264 -6.31 0.67 -1.92
C ASP A 264 -5.50 -0.48 -1.31
N GLY A 265 -5.39 -0.48 0.02
CA GLY A 265 -4.57 -1.48 0.70
C GLY A 265 -3.08 -1.36 0.33
N THR A 266 -2.33 -2.41 0.57
CA THR A 266 -0.92 -2.51 0.19
C THR A 266 -0.67 -3.60 -0.86
N ALA A 267 -1.63 -4.50 -1.08
CA ALA A 267 -1.55 -5.58 -2.06
C ALA A 267 -2.77 -5.65 -2.99
N SER A 268 -3.69 -4.69 -2.90
CA SER A 268 -4.86 -4.66 -3.78
C SER A 268 -4.50 -4.14 -5.17
N PRO A 269 -5.10 -4.69 -6.23
CA PRO A 269 -5.02 -4.11 -7.57
C PRO A 269 -5.57 -2.68 -7.61
N ALA A 270 -5.12 -1.90 -8.58
CA ALA A 270 -5.73 -0.61 -8.87
C ALA A 270 -7.19 -0.81 -9.33
N GLN A 271 -8.07 0.11 -8.93
CA GLN A 271 -9.53 -0.03 -9.10
C GLN A 271 -9.92 -0.29 -10.56
N GLY A 272 -10.65 -1.39 -10.80
CA GLY A 272 -11.13 -1.79 -12.10
C GLY A 272 -10.08 -2.32 -13.06
N ARG A 273 -8.89 -2.72 -12.57
CA ARG A 273 -7.80 -3.27 -13.37
C ARG A 273 -7.70 -4.79 -13.32
N ASP A 274 -8.24 -5.41 -12.28
CA ASP A 274 -8.29 -6.84 -12.00
C ASP A 274 -9.50 -7.48 -12.71
N THR A 275 -9.35 -7.81 -13.97
CA THR A 275 -10.44 -8.27 -14.85
C THR A 275 -10.50 -9.79 -15.02
N HIS A 276 -9.49 -10.54 -14.53
CA HIS A 276 -9.39 -12.00 -14.69
C HIS A 276 -10.01 -12.78 -13.52
N GLY A 277 -10.75 -12.10 -12.65
CA GLY A 277 -11.50 -12.72 -11.54
C GLY A 277 -10.67 -12.93 -10.27
N PRO A 278 -11.35 -13.40 -9.19
CA PRO A 278 -10.76 -13.41 -7.85
C PRO A 278 -9.56 -14.35 -7.70
N THR A 279 -9.55 -15.50 -8.37
CA THR A 279 -8.43 -16.44 -8.32
C THR A 279 -7.15 -15.81 -8.88
N ALA A 280 -7.22 -15.10 -10.01
CA ALA A 280 -6.09 -14.42 -10.62
C ALA A 280 -5.57 -13.31 -9.70
N MET A 281 -6.48 -12.53 -9.11
CA MET A 281 -6.14 -11.49 -8.15
C MET A 281 -5.38 -12.04 -6.93
N LEU A 282 -5.85 -13.13 -6.32
CA LEU A 282 -5.18 -13.78 -5.20
C LEU A 282 -3.81 -14.33 -5.57
N ARG A 283 -3.67 -14.90 -6.78
CA ARG A 283 -2.38 -15.39 -7.28
C ARG A 283 -1.38 -14.25 -7.51
N SER A 284 -1.81 -13.12 -8.05
CA SER A 284 -0.95 -11.93 -8.15
C SER A 284 -0.50 -11.46 -6.76
N ALA A 285 -1.44 -11.31 -5.82
CA ALA A 285 -1.14 -10.85 -4.46
C ALA A 285 -0.20 -11.79 -3.69
N ALA A 286 -0.34 -13.10 -3.89
CA ALA A 286 0.52 -14.10 -3.26
C ALA A 286 1.96 -14.15 -3.81
N LYS A 287 2.26 -13.49 -4.94
CA LYS A 287 3.63 -13.39 -5.48
C LYS A 287 4.49 -12.36 -4.74
N ILE A 288 3.87 -11.43 -4.02
CA ILE A 288 4.57 -10.53 -3.08
C ILE A 288 4.98 -11.35 -1.87
N ASP A 289 6.23 -11.20 -1.43
CA ASP A 289 6.67 -11.83 -0.16
C ASP A 289 6.02 -11.16 1.04
N GLN A 290 4.82 -11.62 1.37
CA GLN A 290 4.06 -11.11 2.50
C GLN A 290 4.64 -11.59 3.85
N SER A 291 5.48 -12.63 3.85
CA SER A 291 6.11 -13.14 5.08
C SER A 291 7.11 -12.15 5.66
N SER A 292 7.77 -11.38 4.81
CA SER A 292 8.72 -10.33 5.17
C SER A 292 8.07 -8.97 5.41
N CYS A 293 6.75 -8.82 5.21
CA CYS A 293 6.01 -7.62 5.53
C CYS A 293 5.40 -7.68 6.93
N ALA A 294 5.34 -6.57 7.64
CA ALA A 294 4.62 -6.46 8.91
C ALA A 294 3.15 -6.80 8.71
N SER A 295 2.54 -6.18 7.72
CA SER A 295 1.19 -6.47 7.25
C SER A 295 1.04 -6.12 5.78
N THR A 296 0.10 -6.78 5.12
CA THR A 296 -0.33 -6.47 3.75
C THR A 296 -1.84 -6.53 3.73
N LEU A 297 -2.49 -5.74 2.91
CA LEU A 297 -3.93 -5.75 2.83
C LEU A 297 -4.39 -5.96 1.39
N LEU A 298 -5.21 -6.99 1.20
CA LEU A 298 -5.93 -7.25 -0.03
C LEU A 298 -7.43 -7.05 0.21
N ASN A 299 -8.03 -6.10 -0.49
CA ASN A 299 -9.47 -5.87 -0.49
C ASN A 299 -10.13 -6.59 -1.66
N VAL A 300 -11.19 -7.33 -1.38
CA VAL A 300 -11.99 -8.05 -2.38
C VAL A 300 -13.45 -7.61 -2.25
N LYS A 301 -14.04 -7.13 -3.34
CA LYS A 301 -15.48 -6.82 -3.37
C LYS A 301 -16.22 -7.95 -4.07
N LEU A 302 -17.06 -8.66 -3.31
CA LEU A 302 -17.88 -9.75 -3.81
C LEU A 302 -19.29 -9.27 -4.08
N HIS A 303 -19.86 -9.71 -5.21
CA HIS A 303 -21.28 -9.55 -5.45
C HIS A 303 -22.07 -10.40 -4.45
N PRO A 304 -23.16 -9.90 -3.82
CA PRO A 304 -23.92 -10.65 -2.81
C PRO A 304 -24.43 -12.03 -3.28
N THR A 305 -24.77 -12.17 -4.55
CA THR A 305 -25.21 -13.47 -5.13
C THR A 305 -24.13 -14.55 -5.08
N SER A 306 -22.85 -14.15 -4.95
CA SER A 306 -21.74 -15.11 -4.82
C SER A 306 -21.69 -15.82 -3.47
N LEU A 307 -22.53 -15.43 -2.51
CA LEU A 307 -22.59 -16.00 -1.17
C LEU A 307 -24.01 -16.42 -0.79
N ALA A 308 -24.86 -16.66 -1.79
CA ALA A 308 -26.28 -16.94 -1.59
C ALA A 308 -26.55 -18.37 -1.08
N SER A 309 -25.64 -19.30 -1.28
CA SER A 309 -25.78 -20.69 -0.91
C SER A 309 -24.68 -21.20 0.02
N ARG A 310 -24.95 -22.31 0.71
CA ARG A 310 -23.91 -22.99 1.52
C ARG A 310 -22.74 -23.46 0.67
N GLU A 311 -22.97 -23.81 -0.59
CA GLU A 311 -21.91 -24.22 -1.51
C GLU A 311 -21.00 -23.04 -1.88
N ASP A 312 -21.57 -21.85 -2.06
CA ASP A 312 -20.79 -20.64 -2.32
C ASP A 312 -19.91 -20.27 -1.12
N LEU A 313 -20.40 -20.44 0.11
CA LEU A 313 -19.59 -20.27 1.32
C LEU A 313 -18.41 -21.26 1.39
N LYS A 314 -18.59 -22.50 0.90
CA LYS A 314 -17.49 -23.46 0.79
C LYS A 314 -16.47 -23.04 -0.25
N LYS A 315 -16.90 -22.49 -1.39
CA LYS A 315 -15.99 -21.93 -2.40
C LYS A 315 -15.18 -20.80 -1.83
N LEU A 316 -15.82 -19.84 -1.13
CA LEU A 316 -15.12 -18.76 -0.44
C LEU A 316 -14.10 -19.30 0.57
N GLY A 317 -14.48 -20.29 1.39
CA GLY A 317 -13.58 -20.95 2.34
C GLY A 317 -12.37 -21.60 1.65
N SER A 318 -12.58 -22.22 0.48
CA SER A 318 -11.51 -22.82 -0.32
C SER A 318 -10.58 -21.75 -0.92
N LEU A 319 -11.14 -20.63 -1.37
CA LEU A 319 -10.40 -19.50 -1.90
C LEU A 319 -9.46 -18.90 -0.82
N ILE A 320 -9.98 -18.68 0.39
CA ILE A 320 -9.20 -18.18 1.54
C ILE A 320 -8.08 -19.14 1.90
N LYS A 321 -8.37 -20.46 1.98
CA LYS A 321 -7.36 -21.49 2.27
C LYS A 321 -6.27 -21.53 1.20
N ALA A 322 -6.65 -21.44 -0.08
CA ALA A 322 -5.70 -21.40 -1.19
C ALA A 322 -4.79 -20.17 -1.11
N TYR A 323 -5.35 -18.99 -0.82
CA TYR A 323 -4.58 -17.78 -0.63
C TYR A 323 -3.57 -17.89 0.51
N ALA A 324 -4.01 -18.39 1.67
CA ALA A 324 -3.11 -18.64 2.81
C ALA A 324 -2.01 -19.66 2.49
N ALA A 325 -2.34 -20.73 1.76
CA ALA A 325 -1.37 -21.75 1.33
C ALA A 325 -0.32 -21.20 0.36
N MET A 326 -0.66 -20.18 -0.43
CA MET A 326 0.26 -19.47 -1.32
C MET A 326 1.10 -18.38 -0.61
N GLY A 327 0.94 -18.18 0.70
CA GLY A 327 1.68 -17.19 1.48
C GLY A 327 0.94 -15.86 1.67
N GLY A 328 -0.31 -15.76 1.25
CA GLY A 328 -1.14 -14.57 1.50
C GLY A 328 -1.47 -14.42 2.99
N LYS A 329 -1.40 -13.19 3.51
CA LYS A 329 -1.62 -12.91 4.94
C LYS A 329 -2.99 -12.32 5.23
N TRP A 330 -3.28 -11.17 4.66
CA TRP A 330 -4.45 -10.37 4.99
C TRP A 330 -5.38 -10.23 3.80
N ILE A 331 -6.61 -10.63 3.98
CA ILE A 331 -7.67 -10.48 3.01
C ILE A 331 -8.93 -9.99 3.73
N GLN A 332 -9.59 -9.03 3.18
CA GLN A 332 -10.90 -8.57 3.68
C GLN A 332 -11.90 -8.45 2.55
N PHE A 333 -13.17 -8.65 2.89
CA PHE A 333 -14.24 -8.70 1.91
C PHE A 333 -15.25 -7.57 2.14
N ASN A 334 -15.69 -6.96 1.02
CA ASN A 334 -16.94 -6.23 0.93
C ASN A 334 -17.95 -7.09 0.17
N VAL A 335 -19.11 -7.32 0.76
CA VAL A 335 -20.21 -8.04 0.12
C VAL A 335 -21.30 -7.01 -0.15
N VAL A 336 -21.22 -6.34 -1.28
CA VAL A 336 -22.09 -5.20 -1.62
C VAL A 336 -22.15 -5.02 -3.13
N GLU A 337 -23.33 -4.70 -3.65
CA GLU A 337 -23.54 -4.38 -5.06
C GLU A 337 -23.10 -2.94 -5.38
N LYS A 338 -22.44 -2.77 -6.51
CA LYS A 338 -22.11 -1.43 -7.05
C LYS A 338 -23.36 -0.57 -7.23
N LYS A 339 -24.47 -1.18 -7.69
CA LYS A 339 -25.75 -0.49 -7.84
C LYS A 339 -26.25 0.09 -6.53
N GLN A 340 -26.18 -0.69 -5.43
CA GLN A 340 -26.58 -0.25 -4.09
C GLN A 340 -25.72 0.93 -3.60
N LEU A 341 -24.41 0.87 -3.85
CA LEU A 341 -23.50 1.97 -3.50
C LEU A 341 -23.82 3.26 -4.26
N LEU A 342 -24.10 3.16 -5.56
CA LEU A 342 -24.50 4.31 -6.38
C LEU A 342 -25.86 4.89 -5.94
N GLU A 343 -26.79 4.04 -5.56
CA GLU A 343 -28.07 4.48 -4.98
C GLU A 343 -27.90 5.16 -3.63
N ALA A 344 -27.00 4.63 -2.78
CA ALA A 344 -26.67 5.22 -1.50
C ALA A 344 -26.00 6.60 -1.65
N GLN A 345 -25.19 6.82 -2.67
CA GLN A 345 -24.66 8.15 -3.00
C GLN A 345 -25.75 9.13 -3.41
N ARG A 346 -26.79 8.65 -4.11
CA ARG A 346 -27.87 9.48 -4.63
C ARG A 346 -28.96 9.78 -3.57
N PHE A 347 -29.22 8.81 -2.67
CA PHE A 347 -30.29 8.86 -1.68
C PHE A 347 -29.74 8.43 -0.31
N PRO A 348 -28.80 9.19 0.31
CA PRO A 348 -28.09 8.77 1.50
C PRO A 348 -29.02 8.50 2.71
N GLU A 349 -30.13 9.19 2.78
CA GLU A 349 -31.13 9.02 3.86
C GLU A 349 -31.77 7.63 3.92
N ARG A 350 -31.75 6.87 2.81
CA ARG A 350 -32.28 5.51 2.70
C ARG A 350 -31.27 4.41 3.06
N TYR A 351 -30.00 4.79 3.19
CA TYR A 351 -28.89 3.85 3.34
C TYR A 351 -27.99 4.20 4.54
N ARG A 352 -28.56 4.79 5.58
CA ARG A 352 -27.82 5.23 6.77
C ARG A 352 -27.13 4.10 7.54
N ASP A 353 -27.64 2.88 7.40
CA ASP A 353 -27.14 1.65 8.01
C ASP A 353 -26.23 0.82 7.10
N LEU A 354 -25.99 1.28 5.86
CA LEU A 354 -25.12 0.59 4.91
C LEU A 354 -23.65 0.68 5.36
N ILE A 355 -23.14 -0.43 5.87
CA ILE A 355 -21.74 -0.54 6.30
C ILE A 355 -20.90 -1.09 5.16
N VAL A 356 -19.73 -0.48 4.94
CA VAL A 356 -18.71 -0.95 4.00
C VAL A 356 -17.36 -1.10 4.69
N ARG A 357 -16.54 -2.01 4.17
CA ARG A 357 -15.14 -2.15 4.56
C ARG A 357 -14.29 -1.24 3.67
N VAL A 358 -13.60 -0.27 4.26
CA VAL A 358 -12.79 0.69 3.51
C VAL A 358 -11.38 0.14 3.25
N ALA A 359 -10.50 0.25 4.21
CA ALA A 359 -9.15 -0.34 4.17
C ALA A 359 -8.69 -0.57 5.62
N GLY A 360 -9.00 -1.75 6.17
CA GLY A 360 -8.71 -2.11 7.54
C GLY A 360 -9.75 -1.66 8.57
N TYR A 361 -10.73 -0.86 8.20
CA TYR A 361 -11.84 -0.43 9.05
C TYR A 361 -13.17 -0.46 8.31
N SER A 362 -14.26 -0.50 9.05
CA SER A 362 -15.62 -0.41 8.52
C SER A 362 -16.23 0.93 8.91
N ALA A 363 -17.07 1.47 8.03
CA ALA A 363 -17.79 2.71 8.28
C ALA A 363 -19.17 2.67 7.60
N TYR A 364 -20.07 3.52 8.04
CA TYR A 364 -21.29 3.79 7.30
C TYR A 364 -20.94 4.47 5.98
N PHE A 365 -21.37 3.90 4.87
CA PHE A 365 -21.00 4.38 3.54
C PHE A 365 -21.36 5.84 3.30
N VAL A 366 -22.52 6.25 3.79
CA VAL A 366 -23.05 7.61 3.62
C VAL A 366 -22.28 8.66 4.42
N ASP A 367 -21.58 8.26 5.48
CA ASP A 367 -20.78 9.16 6.34
C ASP A 367 -19.34 9.35 5.81
N LEU A 368 -18.94 8.55 4.82
CA LEU A 368 -17.63 8.69 4.18
C LEU A 368 -17.59 9.93 3.29
N ASN A 369 -16.43 10.57 3.20
CA ASN A 369 -16.24 11.62 2.20
C ASN A 369 -16.39 11.06 0.78
N LYS A 370 -16.78 11.93 -0.16
CA LYS A 370 -17.10 11.56 -1.54
C LYS A 370 -15.98 10.78 -2.23
N GLY A 371 -14.72 11.17 -2.03
CA GLY A 371 -13.57 10.51 -2.64
C GLY A 371 -13.40 9.05 -2.20
N VAL A 372 -13.63 8.76 -0.92
CA VAL A 372 -13.59 7.39 -0.38
C VAL A 372 -14.80 6.58 -0.85
N GLN A 373 -15.99 7.19 -0.90
CA GLN A 373 -17.16 6.54 -1.48
C GLN A 373 -16.91 6.13 -2.94
N ASP A 374 -16.38 7.04 -3.75
CA ASP A 374 -16.07 6.81 -5.16
C ASP A 374 -15.00 5.72 -5.33
N ASP A 375 -14.04 5.63 -4.41
CA ASP A 375 -13.07 4.54 -4.38
C ASP A 375 -13.75 3.18 -4.20
N VAL A 376 -14.57 3.04 -3.15
CA VAL A 376 -15.31 1.79 -2.87
C VAL A 376 -16.21 1.38 -4.05
N VAL A 377 -16.88 2.35 -4.68
CA VAL A 377 -17.72 2.12 -5.87
C VAL A 377 -16.90 1.60 -7.05
N ARG A 378 -15.69 2.14 -7.26
CA ARG A 378 -14.82 1.80 -8.42
C ARG A 378 -14.07 0.48 -8.28
N ARG A 379 -13.94 -0.08 -7.08
CA ARG A 379 -13.32 -1.39 -6.87
C ARG A 379 -14.02 -2.44 -7.72
N THR A 380 -13.25 -3.35 -8.31
CA THR A 380 -13.81 -4.44 -9.14
C THR A 380 -14.72 -5.31 -8.29
N GLU A 381 -15.92 -5.52 -8.78
CA GLU A 381 -16.89 -6.43 -8.18
C GLU A 381 -16.75 -7.80 -8.85
N VAL A 382 -16.43 -8.80 -8.05
CA VAL A 382 -16.16 -10.15 -8.55
C VAL A 382 -17.20 -11.16 -8.05
N SER A 383 -17.38 -12.23 -8.82
CA SER A 383 -18.17 -13.41 -8.44
C SER A 383 -17.26 -14.63 -8.31
N ILE A 384 -17.60 -15.56 -7.40
CA ILE A 384 -16.84 -16.79 -7.11
C ILE A 384 -17.65 -18.04 -7.46
#